data_f474487ea3926cb47d99fcaeba073d26
#
_entry.id   f474487ea3926cb47d99fcaeba073d26
#
_cell.length_a   1.000
_cell.length_b   1.000
_cell.length_c   1.000
_cell.angle_alpha   90.00
_cell.angle_beta   90.00
_cell.angle_gamma   90.00
#
_symmetry.space_group_name_H-M   'P 1'
#
loop_
_entity.id
_entity.type
_entity.pdbx_description
1 polymer ?
#
loop_
_entity_poly.entity_id
_entity_poly.type
_entity_poly.pdbx_seq_one_letter_code
_entity_poly.pdbx_strand_id
1 'polypeptide(L)'
;MNLKKHVVLFAGIFFCTYLMAQRSSEILSVSASVNQEKASQAFDKDQRTVWEVDGKNPKLDQWLMFTLQTPGDVCEMYLQLQGISKDELKQQMSIFVTYDPMNLGEPVDYQVQGSARGMRVTFSPKYGAHVKLVFKGNVRVGPFDIKEVSVFLADEELKNHKGDKTTLRYMDPRLPVNERVESLLSVMTPEDKMELIREGWGIPGIPHLYVPPITKVEAVHGFSYGSGATIFPQALAMGATWNKNLTEKVAMAIGEETLAAGTMQAWSPVLDVAQDARWGRCEETFGEDPVLVSQIGGAWIKGYQSKGLFTTPKHFGGHGAPLGGRDSHDIGLSEREMREIHLVPFRHVIRNYACQSLMMAYSDFLGVPVAKSKELLRNILREEWGFDGFVVSDCGAIGNLTSRKHYTAKKQDRSC
;
A
#
# COMPACT_ATOMS: atom_id res chain seq x y z
N MET A 1 50.67 25.90 -49.09
CA MET A 1 49.24 25.75 -49.42
C MET A 1 48.59 24.93 -48.34
N ASN A 2 48.15 25.59 -47.27
CA ASN A 2 47.63 24.95 -46.04
C ASN A 2 46.20 25.47 -45.79
N LEU A 3 45.22 24.61 -45.98
CA LEU A 3 43.83 24.85 -45.61
C LEU A 3 43.65 24.55 -44.11
N LYS A 4 43.49 25.60 -43.32
CA LYS A 4 42.99 25.45 -41.91
C LYS A 4 41.48 25.22 -41.97
N LYS A 5 41.05 24.01 -41.57
CA LYS A 5 39.65 23.69 -41.32
C LYS A 5 39.26 24.27 -39.97
N HIS A 6 38.35 25.19 -39.97
CA HIS A 6 37.66 25.64 -38.76
C HIS A 6 36.60 24.58 -38.42
N VAL A 7 36.80 23.90 -37.26
CA VAL A 7 35.81 23.10 -36.66
C VAL A 7 34.91 24.01 -35.80
N VAL A 8 33.75 24.31 -36.31
CA VAL A 8 32.67 24.95 -35.55
C VAL A 8 32.03 23.85 -34.72
N LEU A 9 32.23 23.90 -33.41
CA LEU A 9 31.56 23.03 -32.47
C LEU A 9 30.10 23.50 -32.33
N PHE A 10 29.22 22.93 -33.10
CA PHE A 10 27.80 22.97 -32.81
C PHE A 10 27.51 22.03 -31.66
N ALA A 11 27.30 22.58 -30.48
CA ALA A 11 26.67 21.86 -29.39
C ALA A 11 25.20 21.65 -29.76
N GLY A 12 24.95 20.72 -30.65
CA GLY A 12 23.63 20.19 -30.90
C GLY A 12 23.20 19.38 -29.70
N ILE A 13 22.26 19.90 -28.96
CA ILE A 13 21.48 19.10 -28.01
C ILE A 13 20.79 18.04 -28.87
N PHE A 14 21.39 16.86 -28.94
CA PHE A 14 20.73 15.67 -29.44
C PHE A 14 19.60 15.35 -28.44
N PHE A 15 18.41 15.86 -28.69
CA PHE A 15 17.20 15.21 -28.22
C PHE A 15 17.13 13.86 -28.92
N CYS A 16 17.71 12.88 -28.27
CA CYS A 16 17.52 11.49 -28.63
C CYS A 16 16.04 11.21 -28.35
N THR A 17 15.19 11.38 -29.36
CA THR A 17 13.84 10.82 -29.36
C THR A 17 14.00 9.31 -29.44
N TYR A 18 14.31 8.69 -28.29
CA TYR A 18 14.11 7.26 -28.16
C TYR A 18 12.61 7.01 -28.37
N LEU A 19 12.28 6.37 -29.46
CA LEU A 19 11.00 5.70 -29.62
C LEU A 19 11.03 4.53 -28.65
N MET A 20 10.70 4.81 -27.38
CA MET A 20 10.48 3.76 -26.42
C MET A 20 9.25 2.99 -26.89
N ALA A 21 9.36 1.68 -27.03
CA ALA A 21 8.17 0.86 -27.17
C ALA A 21 7.38 1.04 -25.86
N GLN A 22 6.15 1.55 -25.99
CA GLN A 22 5.28 1.85 -24.86
C GLN A 22 4.16 0.82 -24.84
N ARG A 23 3.85 0.32 -23.66
CA ARG A 23 2.69 -0.54 -23.43
C ARG A 23 1.65 0.25 -22.67
N SER A 24 0.41 0.31 -23.16
CA SER A 24 -0.71 0.83 -22.37
C SER A 24 -0.92 -0.05 -21.14
N SER A 25 -1.02 0.58 -19.97
CA SER A 25 -1.46 -0.12 -18.77
C SER A 25 -2.98 -0.07 -18.71
N GLU A 26 -3.61 -1.19 -18.37
CA GLU A 26 -5.03 -1.19 -18.07
C GLU A 26 -5.25 -0.49 -16.73
N ILE A 27 -6.25 0.40 -16.69
CA ILE A 27 -6.69 1.07 -15.47
C ILE A 27 -7.67 0.11 -14.79
N LEU A 28 -7.33 -0.31 -13.57
CA LEU A 28 -8.13 -1.22 -12.77
C LEU A 28 -9.29 -0.49 -12.09
N SER A 29 -9.02 0.69 -11.53
CA SER A 29 -10.00 1.51 -10.83
C SER A 29 -9.64 2.98 -10.85
N VAL A 30 -10.63 3.84 -10.54
CA VAL A 30 -10.43 5.28 -10.40
C VAL A 30 -11.16 5.79 -9.17
N SER A 31 -10.54 6.75 -8.48
CA SER A 31 -11.16 7.54 -7.43
C SER A 31 -11.04 9.03 -7.71
N ALA A 32 -11.97 9.81 -7.21
CA ALA A 32 -12.04 11.24 -7.47
C ALA A 32 -12.44 12.03 -6.22
N SER A 33 -12.02 13.29 -6.13
CA SER A 33 -12.42 14.21 -5.06
C SER A 33 -13.83 14.74 -5.23
N VAL A 34 -14.33 14.78 -6.47
CA VAL A 34 -15.65 15.25 -6.86
C VAL A 34 -16.24 14.34 -7.93
N ASN A 35 -17.56 14.26 -8.03
CA ASN A 35 -18.26 13.46 -9.03
C ASN A 35 -17.75 12.00 -9.09
N GLN A 36 -17.53 11.39 -7.92
CA GLN A 36 -16.94 10.05 -7.80
C GLN A 36 -17.73 9.00 -8.59
N GLU A 37 -19.04 9.10 -8.63
CA GLU A 37 -19.93 8.20 -9.36
C GLU A 37 -19.73 8.23 -10.88
N LYS A 38 -19.11 9.30 -11.39
CA LYS A 38 -18.76 9.48 -12.81
C LYS A 38 -17.28 9.29 -13.09
N ALA A 39 -16.45 9.02 -12.08
CA ALA A 39 -15.02 8.95 -12.25
C ALA A 39 -14.59 7.88 -13.28
N SER A 40 -15.32 6.77 -13.38
CA SER A 40 -15.07 5.72 -14.39
C SER A 40 -15.24 6.20 -15.83
N GLN A 41 -16.02 7.26 -16.05
CA GLN A 41 -16.22 7.85 -17.37
C GLN A 41 -14.95 8.48 -17.96
N ALA A 42 -13.93 8.74 -17.14
CA ALA A 42 -12.64 9.24 -17.60
C ALA A 42 -11.77 8.15 -18.27
N PHE A 43 -12.20 6.87 -18.30
CA PHE A 43 -11.44 5.78 -18.94
C PHE A 43 -12.31 4.63 -19.48
N ASP A 44 -13.60 4.86 -19.71
CA ASP A 44 -14.57 3.84 -20.16
C ASP A 44 -14.57 3.59 -21.68
N LYS A 45 -13.71 4.32 -22.40
CA LYS A 45 -13.60 4.32 -23.87
C LYS A 45 -14.86 4.77 -24.60
N ASP A 46 -15.82 5.40 -23.91
CA ASP A 46 -17.00 6.01 -24.51
C ASP A 46 -16.83 7.53 -24.62
N GLN A 47 -16.60 8.02 -25.81
CA GLN A 47 -16.37 9.45 -26.13
C GLN A 47 -17.59 10.35 -25.81
N ARG A 48 -18.74 9.78 -25.48
CA ARG A 48 -19.97 10.52 -25.12
C ARG A 48 -20.06 10.79 -23.63
N THR A 49 -19.32 10.06 -22.81
CA THR A 49 -19.25 10.25 -21.36
C THR A 49 -18.10 11.18 -20.98
N VAL A 50 -18.22 11.86 -19.85
CA VAL A 50 -17.20 12.79 -19.35
C VAL A 50 -17.14 12.79 -17.83
N TRP A 51 -15.96 12.97 -17.27
CA TRP A 51 -15.79 13.40 -15.89
C TRP A 51 -15.52 14.93 -15.90
N GLU A 52 -16.34 15.68 -15.20
CA GLU A 52 -16.31 17.14 -15.14
C GLU A 52 -15.46 17.62 -13.98
N VAL A 53 -14.48 18.50 -14.25
CA VAL A 53 -13.80 19.30 -13.24
C VAL A 53 -14.72 20.45 -12.87
N ASP A 54 -15.33 20.37 -11.68
CA ASP A 54 -16.36 21.30 -11.25
C ASP A 54 -15.79 22.69 -10.93
N GLY A 55 -16.19 23.69 -11.72
CA GLY A 55 -15.88 25.10 -11.46
C GLY A 55 -16.62 25.72 -10.28
N LYS A 56 -17.54 25.02 -9.61
CA LYS A 56 -18.37 25.57 -8.53
C LYS A 56 -17.63 25.76 -7.21
N ASN A 57 -16.50 25.10 -7.01
CA ASN A 57 -15.71 25.24 -5.79
C ASN A 57 -14.22 25.58 -6.09
N PRO A 58 -13.94 26.81 -6.60
CA PRO A 58 -12.62 27.19 -7.10
C PRO A 58 -11.54 27.34 -6.02
N LYS A 59 -11.85 27.02 -4.76
CA LYS A 59 -10.88 27.13 -3.65
C LYS A 59 -10.24 25.78 -3.26
N LEU A 60 -10.77 24.67 -3.74
CA LEU A 60 -10.27 23.35 -3.42
C LEU A 60 -9.67 22.67 -4.64
N ASP A 61 -8.52 22.05 -4.45
CA ASP A 61 -7.92 21.20 -5.45
C ASP A 61 -8.83 20.01 -5.74
N GLN A 62 -9.06 19.74 -7.02
CA GLN A 62 -9.82 18.57 -7.46
C GLN A 62 -8.84 17.54 -8.03
N TRP A 63 -9.16 16.27 -7.88
CA TRP A 63 -8.25 15.23 -8.34
C TRP A 63 -8.98 13.98 -8.83
N LEU A 64 -8.30 13.30 -9.76
CA LEU A 64 -8.53 11.91 -10.16
C LEU A 64 -7.32 11.07 -9.83
N MET A 65 -7.52 9.87 -9.33
CA MET A 65 -6.46 8.90 -9.11
C MET A 65 -6.81 7.58 -9.78
N PHE A 66 -5.96 7.17 -10.68
CA PHE A 66 -6.06 5.91 -11.42
C PHE A 66 -5.17 4.86 -10.77
N THR A 67 -5.74 3.69 -10.50
CA THR A 67 -4.97 2.51 -10.08
C THR A 67 -4.70 1.64 -11.29
N LEU A 68 -3.46 1.29 -11.52
CA LEU A 68 -3.04 0.47 -12.65
C LEU A 68 -3.17 -1.01 -12.33
N GLN A 69 -3.65 -1.80 -13.28
CA GLN A 69 -3.72 -3.25 -13.13
C GLN A 69 -2.33 -3.88 -12.95
N THR A 70 -1.33 -3.31 -13.61
CA THR A 70 0.07 -3.70 -13.47
C THR A 70 0.88 -2.48 -13.12
N PRO A 71 1.52 -2.42 -11.93
CA PRO A 71 2.48 -1.38 -11.61
C PRO A 71 3.65 -1.37 -12.59
N GLY A 72 4.23 -0.20 -12.82
CA GLY A 72 5.37 -0.08 -13.73
C GLY A 72 5.89 1.35 -13.84
N ASP A 73 6.90 1.53 -14.68
CA ASP A 73 7.50 2.84 -14.95
C ASP A 73 6.59 3.67 -15.86
N VAL A 74 5.70 4.43 -15.27
CA VAL A 74 4.83 5.36 -16.00
C VAL A 74 5.68 6.46 -16.61
N CYS A 75 5.56 6.66 -17.91
CA CYS A 75 6.35 7.66 -18.64
C CYS A 75 5.48 8.58 -19.51
N GLU A 76 4.25 8.20 -19.78
CA GLU A 76 3.36 8.96 -20.64
C GLU A 76 1.90 8.78 -20.26
N MET A 77 1.12 9.82 -20.51
CA MET A 77 -0.34 9.79 -20.48
C MET A 77 -0.92 10.40 -21.75
N TYR A 78 -2.04 9.90 -22.18
CA TYR A 78 -2.84 10.53 -23.22
C TYR A 78 -4.16 11.02 -22.61
N LEU A 79 -4.43 12.33 -22.75
CA LEU A 79 -5.59 12.98 -22.17
C LEU A 79 -6.48 13.52 -23.29
N GLN A 80 -7.75 13.14 -23.33
CA GLN A 80 -8.75 13.79 -24.15
C GLN A 80 -9.58 14.72 -23.25
N LEU A 81 -9.45 16.02 -23.51
CA LEU A 81 -10.04 17.08 -22.69
C LEU A 81 -10.92 17.98 -23.55
N GLN A 82 -11.89 18.63 -22.92
CA GLN A 82 -12.73 19.64 -23.55
C GLN A 82 -12.85 20.86 -22.63
N GLY A 83 -12.69 22.06 -23.17
CA GLY A 83 -12.86 23.31 -22.43
C GLY A 83 -11.58 23.87 -21.79
N ILE A 84 -10.42 23.30 -22.05
CA ILE A 84 -9.12 23.76 -21.51
C ILE A 84 -8.06 23.74 -22.60
N SER A 85 -7.20 24.76 -22.62
CA SER A 85 -6.03 24.78 -23.49
C SER A 85 -4.83 24.07 -22.87
N LYS A 86 -3.82 23.77 -23.68
CA LYS A 86 -2.56 23.15 -23.25
C LYS A 86 -1.84 23.99 -22.18
N ASP A 87 -1.78 25.30 -22.37
CA ASP A 87 -1.03 26.19 -21.48
C ASP A 87 -1.76 26.36 -20.13
N GLU A 88 -3.09 26.44 -20.16
CA GLU A 88 -3.92 26.43 -18.97
C GLU A 88 -3.79 25.11 -18.20
N LEU A 89 -3.81 23.96 -18.89
CA LEU A 89 -3.62 22.67 -18.27
C LEU A 89 -2.26 22.58 -17.54
N LYS A 90 -1.19 23.05 -18.20
CA LYS A 90 0.16 23.04 -17.63
C LYS A 90 0.29 23.91 -16.38
N GLN A 91 -0.48 24.97 -16.26
CA GLN A 91 -0.49 25.84 -15.08
C GLN A 91 -1.28 25.26 -13.92
N GLN A 92 -2.26 24.42 -14.20
CA GLN A 92 -3.20 23.92 -13.19
C GLN A 92 -2.94 22.51 -12.72
N MET A 93 -2.46 21.64 -13.60
CA MET A 93 -2.34 20.23 -13.33
C MET A 93 -1.00 19.90 -12.68
N SER A 94 -1.05 19.10 -11.63
CA SER A 94 0.10 18.38 -11.11
C SER A 94 -0.13 16.88 -11.26
N ILE A 95 0.90 16.14 -11.64
CA ILE A 95 0.85 14.70 -11.83
C ILE A 95 1.72 14.05 -10.78
N PHE A 96 1.15 13.09 -10.08
CA PHE A 96 1.88 12.27 -9.14
C PHE A 96 1.82 10.83 -9.63
N VAL A 97 2.97 10.20 -9.74
CA VAL A 97 3.10 8.77 -9.93
C VAL A 97 3.61 8.21 -8.64
N THR A 98 2.82 7.40 -7.98
CA THR A 98 3.15 6.88 -6.67
C THR A 98 2.82 5.41 -6.58
N TYR A 99 3.50 4.80 -5.68
CA TYR A 99 3.26 3.45 -5.26
C TYR A 99 2.33 3.42 -4.03
N ASP A 100 2.39 4.44 -3.20
CA ASP A 100 1.60 4.62 -2.00
C ASP A 100 0.60 5.77 -2.21
N PRO A 101 -0.71 5.48 -2.33
CA PRO A 101 -1.72 6.50 -2.57
C PRO A 101 -1.87 7.51 -1.42
N MET A 102 -1.33 7.20 -0.24
CA MET A 102 -1.33 8.07 0.93
C MET A 102 -0.10 8.97 0.99
N ASN A 103 0.98 8.61 0.29
CA ASN A 103 2.21 9.39 0.22
C ASN A 103 2.56 9.66 -1.26
N LEU A 104 2.08 10.76 -1.77
CA LEU A 104 2.24 11.10 -3.19
C LEU A 104 3.68 11.44 -3.57
N GLY A 105 4.52 11.83 -2.61
CA GLY A 105 5.85 12.36 -2.89
C GLY A 105 5.80 13.66 -3.70
N GLU A 106 6.86 13.94 -4.46
CA GLU A 106 6.91 15.12 -5.32
C GLU A 106 6.19 14.86 -6.66
N PRO A 107 5.52 15.87 -7.22
CA PRO A 107 4.94 15.76 -8.55
C PRO A 107 6.01 15.56 -9.61
N VAL A 108 5.66 14.92 -10.72
CA VAL A 108 6.56 14.75 -11.85
C VAL A 108 6.63 16.02 -12.71
N ASP A 109 7.83 16.38 -13.18
CA ASP A 109 7.99 17.36 -14.22
C ASP A 109 7.57 16.76 -15.57
N TYR A 110 6.70 17.44 -16.30
CA TYR A 110 6.14 16.90 -17.52
C TYR A 110 6.09 17.90 -18.68
N GLN A 111 6.04 17.38 -19.88
CA GLN A 111 5.81 18.12 -21.12
C GLN A 111 4.45 17.77 -21.69
N VAL A 112 3.79 18.74 -22.34
CA VAL A 112 2.49 18.55 -22.99
C VAL A 112 2.62 18.87 -24.46
N GLN A 113 2.14 17.96 -25.32
CA GLN A 113 2.06 18.15 -26.77
C GLN A 113 0.63 17.88 -27.25
N GLY A 114 0.24 18.47 -28.37
CA GLY A 114 -1.10 18.29 -28.94
C GLY A 114 -2.07 19.42 -28.65
N SER A 115 -3.36 19.12 -28.68
CA SER A 115 -4.46 20.08 -28.51
C SER A 115 -5.49 19.50 -27.52
N ALA A 116 -6.52 20.29 -27.17
CA ALA A 116 -7.59 19.85 -26.28
C ALA A 116 -8.30 18.56 -26.73
N ARG A 117 -8.29 18.23 -28.01
CA ARG A 117 -8.86 17.00 -28.56
C ARG A 117 -8.02 15.75 -28.29
N GLY A 118 -6.76 15.94 -27.91
CA GLY A 118 -5.84 14.88 -27.53
C GLY A 118 -4.50 15.47 -27.15
N MET A 119 -4.18 15.44 -25.88
CA MET A 119 -2.91 15.89 -25.31
C MET A 119 -2.07 14.69 -24.90
N ARG A 120 -0.86 14.66 -25.40
CA ARG A 120 0.16 13.72 -24.99
C ARG A 120 1.00 14.38 -23.91
N VAL A 121 1.04 13.76 -22.73
CA VAL A 121 1.80 14.23 -21.57
C VAL A 121 2.93 13.25 -21.32
N THR A 122 4.17 13.72 -21.40
CA THR A 122 5.37 12.88 -21.24
C THR A 122 6.24 13.37 -20.10
N PHE A 123 6.85 12.46 -19.39
CA PHE A 123 7.76 12.73 -18.27
C PHE A 123 8.80 11.62 -18.14
N SER A 124 9.83 11.86 -17.33
CA SER A 124 10.82 10.82 -17.02
C SER A 124 10.13 9.64 -16.36
N PRO A 125 10.43 8.40 -16.76
CA PRO A 125 9.80 7.22 -16.20
C PRO A 125 9.83 7.22 -14.67
N LYS A 126 8.69 7.00 -14.05
CA LYS A 126 8.54 6.93 -12.60
C LYS A 126 7.71 5.73 -12.23
N TYR A 127 8.26 4.86 -11.40
CA TYR A 127 7.60 3.65 -10.99
C TYR A 127 6.41 3.93 -10.07
N GLY A 128 5.27 3.31 -10.35
CA GLY A 128 4.09 3.45 -9.53
C GLY A 128 2.97 2.46 -9.88
N ALA A 129 2.08 2.28 -8.92
CA ALA A 129 0.82 1.58 -9.07
C ALA A 129 -0.36 2.54 -9.22
N HIS A 130 -0.16 3.82 -8.89
CA HIS A 130 -1.19 4.85 -8.94
C HIS A 130 -0.68 6.09 -9.67
N VAL A 131 -1.55 6.67 -10.49
CA VAL A 131 -1.32 7.96 -11.14
C VAL A 131 -2.42 8.91 -10.68
N LYS A 132 -2.02 10.00 -10.01
CA LYS A 132 -2.97 11.01 -9.52
C LYS A 132 -2.78 12.31 -10.29
N LEU A 133 -3.86 12.78 -10.87
CA LEU A 133 -3.97 14.11 -11.47
C LEU A 133 -4.60 15.03 -10.43
N VAL A 134 -3.94 16.14 -10.14
CA VAL A 134 -4.45 17.17 -9.22
C VAL A 134 -4.59 18.47 -10.00
N PHE A 135 -5.79 19.03 -10.00
CA PHE A 135 -6.13 20.30 -10.64
C PHE A 135 -6.29 21.36 -9.57
N LYS A 136 -5.45 22.39 -9.63
CA LYS A 136 -5.37 23.45 -8.61
C LYS A 136 -6.59 24.35 -8.63
N GLY A 137 -7.26 24.51 -7.50
CA GLY A 137 -8.47 25.30 -7.36
C GLY A 137 -8.29 26.81 -7.46
N ASN A 138 -7.07 27.33 -7.30
CA ASN A 138 -6.79 28.77 -7.29
C ASN A 138 -6.51 29.38 -8.67
N VAL A 139 -6.55 28.62 -9.73
CA VAL A 139 -6.30 29.10 -11.08
C VAL A 139 -7.64 29.38 -11.75
N ARG A 140 -7.82 30.60 -12.29
CA ARG A 140 -9.02 31.03 -13.01
C ARG A 140 -9.14 30.32 -14.35
N VAL A 141 -9.56 29.07 -14.33
CA VAL A 141 -10.01 28.38 -15.55
C VAL A 141 -11.42 27.89 -15.31
N GLY A 142 -12.26 28.04 -16.30
CA GLY A 142 -13.62 27.54 -16.23
C GLY A 142 -13.69 26.02 -16.09
N PRO A 143 -14.87 25.46 -15.89
CA PRO A 143 -15.06 24.03 -15.85
C PRO A 143 -14.56 23.42 -17.18
N PHE A 144 -13.94 22.24 -17.09
CA PHE A 144 -13.52 21.49 -18.27
C PHE A 144 -13.82 19.99 -18.05
N ASP A 145 -13.91 19.27 -19.14
CA ASP A 145 -14.27 17.86 -19.13
C ASP A 145 -13.06 16.99 -19.45
N ILE A 146 -12.94 15.88 -18.76
CA ILE A 146 -12.05 14.78 -19.09
C ILE A 146 -12.89 13.68 -19.75
N LYS A 147 -12.62 13.43 -21.02
CA LYS A 147 -13.31 12.40 -21.81
C LYS A 147 -12.64 11.04 -21.74
N GLU A 148 -11.30 11.04 -21.74
CA GLU A 148 -10.55 9.80 -21.73
C GLU A 148 -9.15 10.04 -21.20
N VAL A 149 -8.65 9.09 -20.40
CA VAL A 149 -7.27 9.03 -19.93
C VAL A 149 -6.70 7.66 -20.26
N SER A 150 -5.53 7.64 -20.87
CA SER A 150 -4.73 6.43 -21.05
C SER A 150 -3.37 6.63 -20.42
N VAL A 151 -2.85 5.58 -19.78
CA VAL A 151 -1.55 5.58 -19.11
C VAL A 151 -0.63 4.60 -19.82
N PHE A 152 0.62 5.02 -20.08
CA PHE A 152 1.61 4.20 -20.76
C PHE A 152 2.83 4.00 -19.89
N LEU A 153 3.33 2.76 -19.89
CA LEU A 153 4.52 2.33 -19.20
C LEU A 153 5.72 2.33 -20.15
N ALA A 154 6.90 2.65 -19.63
CA ALA A 154 8.14 2.51 -20.38
C ALA A 154 8.51 1.03 -20.51
N ASP A 155 8.82 0.62 -21.72
CA ASP A 155 9.24 -0.76 -22.02
C ASP A 155 10.76 -0.99 -21.79
N GLU A 156 11.50 -0.04 -21.23
CA GLU A 156 12.96 -0.12 -21.15
C GLU A 156 13.49 -1.25 -20.28
N GLU A 157 12.78 -1.64 -19.23
CA GLU A 157 13.25 -2.71 -18.34
C GLU A 157 13.26 -4.08 -19.01
N LEU A 158 12.36 -4.32 -19.94
CA LEU A 158 12.34 -5.56 -20.75
C LEU A 158 13.54 -5.68 -21.70
N LYS A 159 14.16 -4.55 -22.09
CA LYS A 159 15.29 -4.55 -23.04
C LYS A 159 16.66 -4.64 -22.35
N ASN A 160 16.80 -4.15 -21.14
CA ASN A 160 18.07 -4.17 -20.41
C ASN A 160 18.32 -5.49 -19.67
N HIS A 161 17.28 -6.22 -19.32
CA HIS A 161 17.38 -7.60 -18.89
C HIS A 161 17.27 -8.53 -20.11
N LYS A 162 18.36 -8.67 -20.85
CA LYS A 162 18.53 -9.75 -21.84
C LYS A 162 18.57 -11.14 -21.20
N GLY A 163 18.27 -11.25 -19.93
CA GLY A 163 17.99 -12.50 -19.25
C GLY A 163 16.53 -12.86 -19.45
N ASP A 164 16.28 -13.92 -20.16
CA ASP A 164 15.00 -14.60 -20.21
C ASP A 164 14.44 -14.70 -18.78
N LYS A 165 13.20 -14.18 -18.53
CA LYS A 165 12.55 -14.31 -17.21
C LYS A 165 12.53 -15.74 -16.71
N THR A 166 12.56 -16.72 -17.63
CA THR A 166 12.66 -18.16 -17.33
C THR A 166 13.99 -18.55 -16.69
N THR A 167 15.04 -17.70 -16.78
CA THR A 167 16.35 -17.98 -16.16
C THR A 167 16.48 -17.46 -14.72
N LEU A 168 15.53 -16.63 -14.25
CA LEU A 168 15.53 -16.11 -12.88
C LEU A 168 14.90 -17.17 -11.94
N ARG A 169 15.73 -17.94 -11.24
CA ARG A 169 15.26 -19.02 -10.35
C ARG A 169 14.17 -18.59 -9.37
N TYR A 170 14.26 -17.39 -8.81
CA TYR A 170 13.25 -16.90 -7.88
C TYR A 170 11.89 -16.63 -8.54
N MET A 171 11.80 -16.50 -9.85
CA MET A 171 10.55 -16.34 -10.60
C MET A 171 9.89 -17.70 -10.95
N ASP A 172 10.58 -18.82 -10.82
CA ASP A 172 10.01 -20.13 -11.12
C ASP A 172 9.10 -20.62 -9.97
N PRO A 173 7.76 -20.63 -10.16
CA PRO A 173 6.82 -21.04 -9.11
C PRO A 173 6.90 -22.51 -8.74
N ARG A 174 7.59 -23.33 -9.52
CA ARG A 174 7.77 -24.78 -9.28
C ARG A 174 8.85 -25.06 -8.25
N LEU A 175 9.74 -24.08 -8.00
CA LEU A 175 10.80 -24.23 -6.99
C LEU A 175 10.24 -23.99 -5.58
N PRO A 176 10.80 -24.68 -4.56
CA PRO A 176 10.48 -24.40 -3.16
C PRO A 176 10.69 -22.93 -2.81
N VAL A 177 9.82 -22.37 -1.95
CA VAL A 177 9.87 -20.96 -1.58
C VAL A 177 11.24 -20.55 -1.06
N ASN A 178 11.88 -21.39 -0.20
CA ASN A 178 13.19 -21.09 0.36
C ASN A 178 14.27 -20.97 -0.73
N GLU A 179 14.25 -21.83 -1.74
CA GLU A 179 15.19 -21.72 -2.86
C GLU A 179 14.98 -20.44 -3.67
N ARG A 180 13.72 -20.03 -3.85
CA ARG A 180 13.37 -18.79 -4.51
C ARG A 180 13.83 -17.56 -3.72
N VAL A 181 13.63 -17.58 -2.39
CA VAL A 181 14.09 -16.52 -1.49
C VAL A 181 15.61 -16.39 -1.53
N GLU A 182 16.36 -17.48 -1.38
CA GLU A 182 17.84 -17.44 -1.45
C GLU A 182 18.33 -16.94 -2.81
N SER A 183 17.70 -17.39 -3.89
CA SER A 183 18.01 -16.91 -5.24
C SER A 183 17.77 -15.42 -5.40
N LEU A 184 16.65 -14.87 -4.88
CA LEU A 184 16.37 -13.45 -4.90
C LEU A 184 17.38 -12.67 -4.05
N LEU A 185 17.62 -13.10 -2.81
CA LEU A 185 18.57 -12.45 -1.89
C LEU A 185 19.98 -12.38 -2.45
N SER A 186 20.38 -13.38 -3.28
CA SER A 186 21.72 -13.42 -3.88
C SER A 186 21.95 -12.35 -4.95
N VAL A 187 20.88 -11.83 -5.55
CA VAL A 187 20.95 -10.80 -6.61
C VAL A 187 20.56 -9.40 -6.11
N MET A 188 20.00 -9.30 -4.90
CA MET A 188 19.64 -8.02 -4.29
C MET A 188 20.85 -7.26 -3.78
N THR A 189 20.91 -5.96 -4.07
CA THR A 189 21.89 -5.05 -3.48
C THR A 189 21.54 -4.76 -2.00
N PRO A 190 22.48 -4.21 -1.22
CA PRO A 190 22.15 -3.71 0.13
C PRO A 190 21.01 -2.68 0.13
N GLU A 191 20.96 -1.81 -0.87
CA GLU A 191 19.94 -0.79 -1.05
C GLU A 191 18.56 -1.43 -1.27
N ASP A 192 18.47 -2.46 -2.12
CA ASP A 192 17.23 -3.22 -2.33
C ASP A 192 16.71 -3.84 -1.03
N LYS A 193 17.62 -4.40 -0.24
CA LYS A 193 17.27 -5.00 1.06
C LYS A 193 16.78 -3.95 2.05
N MET A 194 17.40 -2.78 2.07
CA MET A 194 16.99 -1.65 2.92
C MET A 194 15.61 -1.11 2.52
N GLU A 195 15.32 -1.03 1.22
CA GLU A 195 14.01 -0.61 0.74
C GLU A 195 12.87 -1.53 1.23
N LEU A 196 13.09 -2.84 1.30
CA LEU A 196 12.06 -3.78 1.77
C LEU A 196 11.72 -3.63 3.26
N ILE A 197 12.65 -3.11 4.07
CA ILE A 197 12.48 -2.97 5.52
C ILE A 197 12.30 -1.53 5.99
N ARG A 198 12.27 -0.57 5.06
CA ARG A 198 12.07 0.84 5.41
C ARG A 198 10.68 1.10 6.00
N GLU A 199 10.58 2.17 6.77
CA GLU A 199 9.28 2.68 7.26
C GLU A 199 8.43 3.20 6.08
N GLY A 200 7.15 2.84 6.04
CA GLY A 200 6.22 3.29 5.00
C GLY A 200 4.88 2.55 5.03
N TRP A 201 3.92 3.07 4.27
CA TRP A 201 2.57 2.50 4.12
C TRP A 201 2.50 1.27 3.20
N GLY A 202 3.61 0.86 2.65
CA GLY A 202 3.72 -0.32 1.81
C GLY A 202 5.13 -0.90 1.87
N ILE A 203 5.29 -2.10 1.36
CA ILE A 203 6.60 -2.64 1.04
C ILE A 203 6.84 -2.25 -0.42
N PRO A 204 7.81 -1.38 -0.72
CA PRO A 204 8.09 -1.03 -2.10
C PRO A 204 8.55 -2.25 -2.88
N GLY A 205 8.21 -2.32 -4.15
CA GLY A 205 8.75 -3.32 -5.04
C GLY A 205 10.22 -3.08 -5.37
N ILE A 206 10.82 -4.06 -6.01
CA ILE A 206 12.16 -3.92 -6.60
C ILE A 206 12.01 -4.13 -8.11
N PRO A 207 11.77 -3.05 -8.87
CA PRO A 207 11.38 -3.15 -10.28
C PRO A 207 12.38 -3.89 -11.13
N HIS A 208 13.67 -3.59 -10.98
CA HIS A 208 14.74 -4.22 -11.76
C HIS A 208 14.90 -5.74 -11.46
N LEU A 209 14.31 -6.22 -10.36
CA LEU A 209 14.22 -7.63 -10.02
C LEU A 209 12.79 -8.19 -10.20
N TYR A 210 11.87 -7.47 -10.81
CA TYR A 210 10.47 -7.85 -10.98
C TYR A 210 9.76 -8.24 -9.67
N VAL A 211 10.22 -7.72 -8.54
CA VAL A 211 9.56 -7.92 -7.25
C VAL A 211 8.44 -6.89 -7.14
N PRO A 212 7.18 -7.34 -7.13
CA PRO A 212 6.06 -6.42 -7.00
C PRO A 212 6.04 -5.86 -5.58
N PRO A 213 5.47 -4.71 -5.44
CA PRO A 213 5.25 -4.09 -4.17
C PRO A 213 4.04 -4.70 -3.42
N ILE A 214 3.94 -4.45 -2.12
CA ILE A 214 2.79 -4.83 -1.29
C ILE A 214 2.18 -3.55 -0.71
N THR A 215 1.04 -3.15 -1.26
CA THR A 215 0.23 -2.03 -0.73
C THR A 215 -0.58 -2.47 0.48
N LYS A 216 -0.75 -1.59 1.44
CA LYS A 216 -1.41 -1.86 2.71
C LYS A 216 -2.60 -0.93 2.94
N VAL A 217 -3.56 -1.40 3.74
CA VAL A 217 -4.74 -0.63 4.14
C VAL A 217 -5.20 -1.04 5.54
N GLU A 218 -5.84 -0.12 6.25
CA GLU A 218 -6.70 -0.49 7.36
C GLU A 218 -8.01 -1.06 6.81
N ALA A 219 -8.44 -2.23 7.30
CA ALA A 219 -9.62 -2.92 6.84
C ALA A 219 -10.39 -3.62 7.97
N VAL A 220 -10.40 -3.01 9.17
CA VAL A 220 -11.03 -3.62 10.36
C VAL A 220 -12.51 -3.92 10.12
N HIS A 221 -13.22 -2.97 9.52
CA HIS A 221 -14.66 -3.08 9.23
C HIS A 221 -15.05 -2.50 7.85
N GLY A 222 -14.07 -2.39 6.95
CA GLY A 222 -14.23 -1.88 5.57
C GLY A 222 -12.92 -1.36 5.03
N PHE A 223 -12.84 -1.15 3.73
CA PHE A 223 -11.68 -0.53 3.08
C PHE A 223 -11.62 0.96 3.45
N SER A 224 -10.62 1.36 4.25
CA SER A 224 -10.64 2.68 4.93
C SER A 224 -10.19 3.86 4.06
N TYR A 225 -9.47 3.66 2.96
CA TYR A 225 -8.84 4.74 2.18
C TYR A 225 -9.48 4.98 0.80
N GLY A 226 -10.69 4.47 0.59
CA GLY A 226 -11.44 4.64 -0.65
C GLY A 226 -12.78 5.35 -0.42
N SER A 227 -13.20 6.18 -1.37
CA SER A 227 -14.58 6.64 -1.45
C SER A 227 -15.42 5.54 -2.12
N GLY A 228 -16.65 5.34 -1.63
CA GLY A 228 -17.58 4.36 -2.19
C GLY A 228 -17.41 2.92 -1.68
N ALA A 229 -16.47 2.67 -0.77
CA ALA A 229 -16.34 1.37 -0.11
C ALA A 229 -17.43 1.19 0.97
N THR A 230 -17.81 -0.06 1.21
CA THR A 230 -18.80 -0.41 2.22
C THR A 230 -18.21 -0.31 3.62
N ILE A 231 -18.88 0.41 4.51
CA ILE A 231 -18.56 0.45 5.93
C ILE A 231 -19.49 -0.54 6.65
N PHE A 232 -18.90 -1.62 7.15
CA PHE A 232 -19.59 -2.60 7.98
C PHE A 232 -19.60 -2.16 9.46
N PRO A 233 -20.43 -2.79 10.31
CA PRO A 233 -20.33 -2.58 11.75
C PRO A 233 -18.94 -2.90 12.29
N GLN A 234 -18.54 -2.24 13.38
CA GLN A 234 -17.27 -2.48 14.06
C GLN A 234 -17.08 -3.95 14.45
N ALA A 235 -15.83 -4.36 14.63
CA ALA A 235 -15.49 -5.74 14.94
C ALA A 235 -16.18 -6.27 16.20
N LEU A 236 -16.35 -5.43 17.23
CA LEU A 236 -17.11 -5.78 18.44
C LEU A 236 -18.56 -6.20 18.14
N ALA A 237 -19.21 -5.48 17.22
CA ALA A 237 -20.58 -5.85 16.79
C ALA A 237 -20.58 -7.16 16.00
N MET A 238 -19.57 -7.40 15.17
CA MET A 238 -19.40 -8.70 14.49
C MET A 238 -19.18 -9.84 15.51
N GLY A 239 -18.37 -9.62 16.54
CA GLY A 239 -18.16 -10.55 17.66
C GLY A 239 -19.48 -10.87 18.39
N ALA A 240 -20.27 -9.86 18.69
CA ALA A 240 -21.57 -9.99 19.36
C ALA A 240 -22.60 -10.84 18.59
N THR A 241 -22.42 -11.04 17.30
CA THR A 241 -23.28 -11.94 16.51
C THR A 241 -23.03 -13.42 16.78
N TRP A 242 -21.86 -13.81 17.29
CA TRP A 242 -21.40 -15.20 17.44
C TRP A 242 -21.46 -16.00 16.14
N ASN A 243 -21.52 -15.32 14.99
CA ASN A 243 -21.76 -15.93 13.69
C ASN A 243 -20.52 -15.88 12.79
N LYS A 244 -19.74 -16.95 12.83
CA LYS A 244 -18.52 -17.10 12.00
C LYS A 244 -18.81 -17.00 10.50
N ASN A 245 -19.93 -17.59 10.04
CA ASN A 245 -20.26 -17.59 8.62
C ASN A 245 -20.62 -16.17 8.12
N LEU A 246 -21.28 -15.37 8.95
CA LEU A 246 -21.54 -13.97 8.62
C LEU A 246 -20.25 -13.16 8.56
N THR A 247 -19.38 -13.31 9.55
CA THR A 247 -18.07 -12.62 9.59
C THR A 247 -17.20 -13.01 8.40
N GLU A 248 -17.16 -14.27 8.02
CA GLU A 248 -16.44 -14.73 6.83
C GLU A 248 -16.95 -14.03 5.56
N LYS A 249 -18.28 -13.92 5.38
CA LYS A 249 -18.90 -13.21 4.23
C LYS A 249 -18.58 -11.72 4.22
N VAL A 250 -18.63 -11.07 5.39
CA VAL A 250 -18.26 -9.65 5.53
C VAL A 250 -16.80 -9.46 5.12
N ALA A 251 -15.90 -10.30 5.62
CA ALA A 251 -14.48 -10.22 5.28
C ALA A 251 -14.19 -10.53 3.80
N MET A 252 -14.99 -11.41 3.17
CA MET A 252 -14.92 -11.62 1.72
C MET A 252 -15.28 -10.36 0.94
N ALA A 253 -16.35 -9.66 1.32
CA ALA A 253 -16.75 -8.42 0.68
C ALA A 253 -15.69 -7.31 0.87
N ILE A 254 -15.17 -7.16 2.08
CA ILE A 254 -14.04 -6.23 2.34
C ILE A 254 -12.83 -6.58 1.47
N GLY A 255 -12.51 -7.86 1.34
CA GLY A 255 -11.41 -8.33 0.50
C GLY A 255 -11.63 -8.03 -1.00
N GLU A 256 -12.86 -8.19 -1.50
CA GLU A 256 -13.20 -7.82 -2.88
C GLU A 256 -13.00 -6.34 -3.15
N GLU A 257 -13.48 -5.47 -2.27
CA GLU A 257 -13.30 -4.03 -2.38
C GLU A 257 -11.83 -3.62 -2.26
N THR A 258 -11.08 -4.26 -1.36
CA THR A 258 -9.64 -4.04 -1.19
C THR A 258 -8.86 -4.43 -2.46
N LEU A 259 -9.17 -5.59 -3.04
CA LEU A 259 -8.55 -6.04 -4.28
C LEU A 259 -8.89 -5.10 -5.45
N ALA A 260 -10.15 -4.67 -5.55
CA ALA A 260 -10.59 -3.71 -6.56
C ALA A 260 -9.86 -2.36 -6.45
N ALA A 261 -9.47 -1.96 -5.23
CA ALA A 261 -8.66 -0.77 -4.98
C ALA A 261 -7.15 -0.98 -5.24
N GLY A 262 -6.72 -2.17 -5.70
CA GLY A 262 -5.31 -2.49 -5.97
C GLY A 262 -4.45 -2.67 -4.72
N THR A 263 -5.06 -2.89 -3.56
CA THR A 263 -4.35 -3.12 -2.30
C THR A 263 -4.21 -4.60 -2.01
N MET A 264 -3.05 -5.01 -1.49
CA MET A 264 -2.69 -6.42 -1.32
C MET A 264 -2.76 -6.90 0.13
N GLN A 265 -2.61 -6.01 1.11
CA GLN A 265 -2.49 -6.36 2.52
C GLN A 265 -3.43 -5.54 3.39
N ALA A 266 -4.18 -6.20 4.27
CA ALA A 266 -4.91 -5.53 5.36
C ALA A 266 -4.10 -5.58 6.66
N TRP A 267 -4.02 -4.44 7.36
CA TRP A 267 -3.59 -4.37 8.75
C TRP A 267 -4.74 -4.76 9.69
N SER A 268 -5.26 -5.93 9.46
CA SER A 268 -6.45 -6.49 10.10
C SER A 268 -6.38 -8.02 10.08
N PRO A 269 -7.13 -8.71 10.95
CA PRO A 269 -8.05 -8.20 11.98
C PRO A 269 -7.34 -7.85 13.29
N VAL A 270 -8.05 -7.15 14.20
CA VAL A 270 -7.61 -6.92 15.58
C VAL A 270 -7.99 -8.12 16.44
N LEU A 271 -6.99 -8.83 16.96
CA LEU A 271 -7.16 -10.04 17.78
C LEU A 271 -6.86 -9.81 19.27
N ASP A 272 -6.77 -8.55 19.67
CA ASP A 272 -6.62 -8.21 21.07
C ASP A 272 -7.85 -8.68 21.87
N VAL A 273 -7.63 -9.15 23.10
CA VAL A 273 -8.68 -9.55 24.01
C VAL A 273 -8.97 -8.38 24.95
N ALA A 274 -10.11 -7.72 24.77
CA ALA A 274 -10.47 -6.47 25.44
C ALA A 274 -11.12 -6.74 26.81
N GLN A 275 -10.33 -7.01 27.83
CA GLN A 275 -10.84 -7.27 29.18
C GLN A 275 -11.02 -6.00 30.03
N ASP A 276 -10.39 -4.89 29.69
CA ASP A 276 -10.55 -3.59 30.33
C ASP A 276 -11.38 -2.64 29.47
N ALA A 277 -12.63 -2.38 29.86
CA ALA A 277 -13.52 -1.50 29.12
C ALA A 277 -13.08 -0.02 29.05
N ARG A 278 -12.06 0.38 29.82
CA ARG A 278 -11.44 1.72 29.73
C ARG A 278 -10.52 1.88 28.55
N TRP A 279 -10.09 0.76 27.94
CA TRP A 279 -9.23 0.82 26.76
C TRP A 279 -10.02 1.37 25.56
N GLY A 280 -9.53 2.45 24.96
CA GLY A 280 -10.22 3.20 23.91
C GLY A 280 -10.37 2.48 22.56
N ARG A 281 -9.81 1.25 22.41
CA ARG A 281 -9.86 0.45 21.18
C ARG A 281 -10.65 -0.85 21.33
N CYS A 282 -11.46 -0.99 22.38
CA CYS A 282 -12.32 -2.16 22.57
C CYS A 282 -13.22 -2.45 21.36
N GLU A 283 -13.70 -1.41 20.68
CA GLU A 283 -14.59 -1.55 19.52
C GLU A 283 -13.94 -2.21 18.30
N GLU A 284 -12.59 -2.11 18.19
CA GLU A 284 -11.84 -2.72 17.09
C GLU A 284 -11.69 -4.24 17.24
N THR A 285 -11.95 -4.80 18.46
CA THR A 285 -11.77 -6.20 18.79
C THR A 285 -13.08 -6.98 18.66
N PHE A 286 -12.99 -8.32 18.62
CA PHE A 286 -14.17 -9.16 18.59
C PHE A 286 -14.75 -9.47 19.98
N GLY A 287 -14.16 -8.91 21.07
CA GLY A 287 -14.66 -9.03 22.44
C GLY A 287 -13.59 -9.33 23.51
N GLU A 288 -14.08 -9.77 24.67
CA GLU A 288 -13.26 -10.04 25.86
C GLU A 288 -12.92 -11.52 26.08
N ASP A 289 -13.54 -12.43 25.33
CA ASP A 289 -13.31 -13.86 25.43
C ASP A 289 -12.27 -14.33 24.39
N PRO A 290 -11.16 -14.95 24.78
CA PRO A 290 -10.09 -15.35 23.86
C PRO A 290 -10.54 -16.43 22.86
N VAL A 291 -11.53 -17.25 23.20
CA VAL A 291 -12.06 -18.29 22.29
C VAL A 291 -12.94 -17.64 21.23
N LEU A 292 -13.83 -16.73 21.62
CA LEU A 292 -14.65 -15.97 20.69
C LEU A 292 -13.79 -15.18 19.72
N VAL A 293 -12.82 -14.41 20.23
CA VAL A 293 -11.87 -13.63 19.39
C VAL A 293 -11.13 -14.55 18.42
N SER A 294 -10.69 -15.73 18.87
CA SER A 294 -10.02 -16.71 18.00
C SER A 294 -10.92 -17.19 16.87
N GLN A 295 -12.17 -17.54 17.17
CA GLN A 295 -13.09 -18.14 16.22
C GLN A 295 -13.62 -17.11 15.19
N ILE A 296 -14.00 -15.94 15.66
CA ILE A 296 -14.50 -14.86 14.78
C ILE A 296 -13.35 -14.24 13.97
N GLY A 297 -12.20 -13.98 14.60
CA GLY A 297 -11.03 -13.48 13.92
C GLY A 297 -10.49 -14.45 12.88
N GLY A 298 -10.49 -15.76 13.18
CA GLY A 298 -10.14 -16.80 12.21
C GLY A 298 -11.09 -16.83 11.00
N ALA A 299 -12.41 -16.68 11.23
CA ALA A 299 -13.39 -16.60 10.15
C ALA A 299 -13.16 -15.33 9.28
N TRP A 300 -12.83 -14.20 9.90
CA TRP A 300 -12.48 -12.97 9.19
C TRP A 300 -11.24 -13.19 8.29
N ILE A 301 -10.17 -13.76 8.84
CA ILE A 301 -8.95 -14.07 8.10
C ILE A 301 -9.24 -14.97 6.91
N LYS A 302 -10.00 -16.05 7.13
CA LYS A 302 -10.38 -16.99 6.07
C LYS A 302 -11.10 -16.30 4.93
N GLY A 303 -12.11 -15.46 5.25
CA GLY A 303 -12.89 -14.72 4.26
C GLY A 303 -12.01 -13.78 3.43
N TYR A 304 -11.20 -12.96 4.09
CA TYR A 304 -10.32 -12.00 3.42
C TYR A 304 -9.25 -12.68 2.56
N GLN A 305 -8.55 -13.69 3.09
CA GLN A 305 -7.51 -14.43 2.37
C GLN A 305 -8.06 -15.26 1.19
N SER A 306 -9.36 -15.58 1.18
CA SER A 306 -10.00 -16.25 0.04
C SER A 306 -9.95 -15.45 -1.25
N LYS A 307 -9.64 -14.15 -1.17
CA LYS A 307 -9.45 -13.24 -2.31
C LYS A 307 -7.98 -13.13 -2.76
N GLY A 308 -7.07 -13.94 -2.21
CA GLY A 308 -5.65 -13.90 -2.55
C GLY A 308 -4.88 -12.75 -1.89
N LEU A 309 -5.42 -12.16 -0.84
CA LEU A 309 -4.85 -11.01 -0.12
C LEU A 309 -4.17 -11.44 1.18
N PHE A 310 -3.27 -10.59 1.70
CA PHE A 310 -2.60 -10.82 2.97
C PHE A 310 -3.38 -10.21 4.14
N THR A 311 -3.46 -10.95 5.24
CA THR A 311 -3.94 -10.43 6.52
C THR A 311 -2.78 -10.19 7.47
N THR A 312 -2.92 -9.20 8.34
CA THR A 312 -1.96 -8.87 9.39
C THR A 312 -2.67 -8.82 10.72
N PRO A 313 -2.92 -9.98 11.34
CA PRO A 313 -3.49 -10.01 12.70
C PRO A 313 -2.69 -9.14 13.66
N LYS A 314 -3.38 -8.34 14.48
CA LYS A 314 -2.78 -7.35 15.36
C LYS A 314 -3.50 -7.26 16.69
N HIS A 315 -2.87 -6.80 17.78
CA HIS A 315 -1.47 -6.39 17.93
C HIS A 315 -0.78 -7.41 18.86
N PHE A 316 0.09 -8.20 18.29
CA PHE A 316 0.73 -9.31 18.99
C PHE A 316 1.55 -8.84 20.19
N GLY A 317 1.26 -9.40 21.37
CA GLY A 317 1.97 -9.13 22.60
C GLY A 317 1.13 -8.43 23.68
N GLY A 318 -0.21 -8.58 23.67
CA GLY A 318 -1.08 -8.21 24.79
C GLY A 318 -1.54 -6.74 24.79
N HIS A 319 -1.59 -6.10 23.65
CA HIS A 319 -1.97 -4.70 23.49
C HIS A 319 -3.35 -4.34 24.10
N GLY A 320 -4.28 -5.30 24.13
CA GLY A 320 -5.62 -5.16 24.74
C GLY A 320 -5.63 -5.18 26.28
N ALA A 321 -4.49 -5.25 26.95
CA ALA A 321 -4.36 -5.26 28.40
C ALA A 321 -3.43 -4.17 28.95
N PRO A 322 -3.55 -2.91 28.49
CA PRO A 322 -2.66 -1.87 28.97
C PRO A 322 -3.01 -1.43 30.39
N LEU A 323 -2.02 -1.14 31.20
CA LEU A 323 -2.21 -0.66 32.56
C LEU A 323 -3.12 0.57 32.62
N GLY A 324 -4.19 0.47 33.40
CA GLY A 324 -5.18 1.53 33.57
C GLY A 324 -6.03 1.86 32.33
N GLY A 325 -6.07 0.96 31.34
CA GLY A 325 -6.80 1.15 30.09
C GLY A 325 -6.16 2.16 29.13
N ARG A 326 -4.94 2.62 29.39
CA ARG A 326 -4.24 3.61 28.55
C ARG A 326 -3.65 2.93 27.31
N ASP A 327 -4.11 3.32 26.17
CA ASP A 327 -3.59 2.78 24.91
C ASP A 327 -2.07 2.89 24.79
N SER A 328 -1.46 1.84 24.24
CA SER A 328 0.00 1.74 24.03
C SER A 328 0.84 1.77 25.32
N HIS A 329 0.21 1.65 26.50
CA HIS A 329 0.90 1.61 27.77
C HIS A 329 1.46 0.22 28.10
N ASP A 330 2.26 0.14 29.17
CA ASP A 330 2.84 -1.12 29.65
C ASP A 330 1.77 -2.12 30.03
N ILE A 331 2.08 -3.40 29.91
CA ILE A 331 1.18 -4.51 30.17
C ILE A 331 1.47 -5.07 31.56
N GLY A 332 0.46 -5.11 32.43
CA GLY A 332 0.56 -5.57 33.81
C GLY A 332 0.23 -7.06 34.02
N LEU A 333 0.49 -7.89 33.02
CA LEU A 333 0.16 -9.33 33.07
C LEU A 333 1.33 -10.18 33.51
N SER A 334 1.04 -11.33 34.16
CA SER A 334 1.98 -12.43 34.30
C SER A 334 2.20 -13.12 32.94
N GLU A 335 3.28 -13.87 32.80
CA GLU A 335 3.53 -14.71 31.62
C GLU A 335 2.40 -15.71 31.38
N ARG A 336 1.84 -16.27 32.44
CA ARG A 336 0.73 -17.20 32.37
C ARG A 336 -0.52 -16.55 31.75
N GLU A 337 -0.93 -15.39 32.24
CA GLU A 337 -2.08 -14.64 31.71
C GLU A 337 -1.86 -14.26 30.25
N MET A 338 -0.65 -13.80 29.90
CA MET A 338 -0.28 -13.52 28.54
C MET A 338 -0.51 -14.74 27.63
N ARG A 339 0.00 -15.91 28.02
CA ARG A 339 -0.09 -17.16 27.25
C ARG A 339 -1.50 -17.76 27.21
N GLU A 340 -2.24 -17.70 28.30
CA GLU A 340 -3.55 -18.36 28.44
C GLU A 340 -4.71 -17.51 27.95
N ILE A 341 -4.52 -16.17 27.78
CA ILE A 341 -5.57 -15.25 27.36
C ILE A 341 -5.15 -14.51 26.08
N HIS A 342 -4.15 -13.65 26.19
CA HIS A 342 -3.87 -12.66 25.12
C HIS A 342 -3.15 -13.23 23.89
N LEU A 343 -2.39 -14.30 24.07
CA LEU A 343 -1.71 -14.98 22.96
C LEU A 343 -2.55 -16.11 22.33
N VAL A 344 -3.66 -16.51 22.95
CA VAL A 344 -4.52 -17.61 22.45
C VAL A 344 -5.07 -17.32 21.04
N PRO A 345 -5.65 -16.14 20.74
CA PRO A 345 -6.16 -15.86 19.40
C PRO A 345 -5.06 -15.90 18.34
N PHE A 346 -3.90 -15.35 18.62
CA PHE A 346 -2.77 -15.33 17.69
C PHE A 346 -2.25 -16.75 17.39
N ARG A 347 -2.05 -17.56 18.44
CA ARG A 347 -1.67 -18.98 18.27
C ARG A 347 -2.68 -19.75 17.44
N HIS A 348 -3.98 -19.49 17.67
CA HIS A 348 -5.05 -20.13 16.93
C HIS A 348 -4.99 -19.79 15.45
N VAL A 349 -4.87 -18.52 15.09
CA VAL A 349 -4.89 -18.11 13.67
C VAL A 349 -3.60 -18.50 12.94
N ILE A 350 -2.45 -18.41 13.59
CA ILE A 350 -1.18 -18.84 13.00
C ILE A 350 -1.20 -20.33 12.65
N ARG A 351 -1.72 -21.17 13.54
CA ARG A 351 -1.75 -22.62 13.33
C ARG A 351 -2.81 -23.09 12.34
N ASN A 352 -3.90 -22.33 12.16
CA ASN A 352 -5.06 -22.84 11.42
C ASN A 352 -5.37 -22.06 10.13
N TYR A 353 -4.79 -20.87 9.91
CA TYR A 353 -5.21 -19.99 8.81
C TYR A 353 -4.06 -19.48 7.93
N ALA A 354 -2.85 -20.01 8.08
CA ALA A 354 -1.68 -19.68 7.24
C ALA A 354 -1.47 -18.17 7.07
N CYS A 355 -1.50 -17.40 8.16
CA CYS A 355 -1.27 -15.97 8.15
C CYS A 355 0.15 -15.65 7.64
N GLN A 356 0.27 -14.79 6.64
CA GLN A 356 1.55 -14.42 6.05
C GLN A 356 2.25 -13.29 6.79
N SER A 357 1.53 -12.48 7.54
CA SER A 357 2.10 -11.39 8.35
C SER A 357 1.41 -11.25 9.69
N LEU A 358 2.04 -10.51 10.59
CA LEU A 358 1.57 -10.22 11.94
C LEU A 358 2.11 -8.87 12.38
N MET A 359 1.30 -8.06 13.08
CA MET A 359 1.73 -6.77 13.62
C MET A 359 1.98 -6.88 15.12
N MET A 360 3.16 -6.43 15.55
CA MET A 360 3.53 -6.41 16.98
C MET A 360 2.93 -5.19 17.70
N ALA A 361 2.69 -5.35 19.00
CA ALA A 361 2.15 -4.31 19.88
C ALA A 361 3.15 -3.18 20.17
N TYR A 362 2.62 -1.99 20.47
CA TYR A 362 3.40 -0.86 21.00
C TYR A 362 3.95 -1.06 22.40
N SER A 363 3.26 -1.90 23.18
CA SER A 363 3.38 -2.01 24.64
C SER A 363 4.71 -2.65 25.08
N ASP A 364 5.04 -2.49 26.38
CA ASP A 364 6.08 -3.25 27.03
C ASP A 364 5.46 -4.41 27.81
N PHE A 365 6.07 -5.56 27.73
CA PHE A 365 5.72 -6.73 28.54
C PHE A 365 6.88 -7.08 29.47
N LEU A 366 6.62 -7.14 30.77
CA LEU A 366 7.64 -7.37 31.81
C LEU A 366 8.83 -6.38 31.71
N GLY A 367 8.53 -5.12 31.35
CA GLY A 367 9.53 -4.06 31.19
C GLY A 367 10.37 -4.13 29.92
N VAL A 368 10.01 -5.00 28.96
CA VAL A 368 10.68 -5.11 27.66
C VAL A 368 9.70 -4.75 26.55
N PRO A 369 10.02 -3.75 25.69
CA PRO A 369 9.20 -3.47 24.51
C PRO A 369 8.97 -4.71 23.66
N VAL A 370 7.72 -4.94 23.24
CA VAL A 370 7.41 -6.09 22.39
C VAL A 370 8.29 -6.07 21.13
N ALA A 371 8.53 -4.90 20.55
CA ALA A 371 9.40 -4.71 19.40
C ALA A 371 10.86 -5.23 19.61
N LYS A 372 11.30 -5.38 20.84
CA LYS A 372 12.64 -5.88 21.23
C LYS A 372 12.59 -7.24 21.90
N SER A 373 11.40 -7.78 22.15
CA SER A 373 11.23 -9.00 22.94
C SER A 373 11.63 -10.24 22.14
N LYS A 374 12.83 -10.76 22.43
CA LYS A 374 13.26 -12.06 21.89
C LYS A 374 12.30 -13.18 22.33
N GLU A 375 11.78 -13.11 23.56
CA GLU A 375 10.86 -14.12 24.08
C GLU A 375 9.58 -14.18 23.25
N LEU A 376 8.92 -13.05 23.00
CA LEU A 376 7.67 -13.02 22.23
C LEU A 376 7.90 -13.27 20.74
N LEU A 377 8.83 -12.51 20.11
CA LEU A 377 8.96 -12.49 18.66
C LEU A 377 9.78 -13.65 18.09
N ARG A 378 10.66 -14.25 18.89
CA ARG A 378 11.49 -15.37 18.44
C ARG A 378 11.08 -16.67 19.11
N ASN A 379 11.24 -16.79 20.44
CA ASN A 379 11.07 -18.06 21.13
C ASN A 379 9.63 -18.56 20.98
N ILE A 380 8.63 -17.72 21.30
CA ILE A 380 7.21 -18.10 21.20
C ILE A 380 6.74 -18.11 19.75
N LEU A 381 6.89 -17.00 19.04
CA LEU A 381 6.28 -16.84 17.73
C LEU A 381 6.92 -17.76 16.67
N ARG A 382 8.25 -17.78 16.59
CA ARG A 382 9.00 -18.54 15.57
C ARG A 382 9.27 -19.98 15.99
N GLU A 383 9.88 -20.18 17.17
CA GLU A 383 10.41 -21.48 17.56
C GLU A 383 9.30 -22.39 18.14
N GLU A 384 8.40 -21.86 18.98
CA GLU A 384 7.32 -22.67 19.58
C GLU A 384 6.12 -22.83 18.62
N TRP A 385 5.73 -21.77 17.89
CA TRP A 385 4.54 -21.81 17.03
C TRP A 385 4.81 -22.07 15.58
N GLY A 386 6.07 -21.93 15.13
CA GLY A 386 6.48 -22.19 13.76
C GLY A 386 6.00 -21.11 12.77
N PHE A 387 5.80 -19.88 13.24
CA PHE A 387 5.42 -18.79 12.32
C PHE A 387 6.58 -18.44 11.38
N ASP A 388 6.39 -18.58 10.10
CA ASP A 388 7.36 -18.33 9.02
C ASP A 388 7.08 -17.06 8.21
N GLY A 389 5.95 -16.37 8.47
CA GLY A 389 5.60 -15.10 7.86
C GLY A 389 6.45 -13.92 8.34
N PHE A 390 6.17 -12.69 7.93
CA PHE A 390 6.90 -11.50 8.38
C PHE A 390 6.16 -10.76 9.50
N VAL A 391 6.94 -10.05 10.34
CA VAL A 391 6.41 -9.20 11.41
C VAL A 391 6.49 -7.75 10.97
N VAL A 392 5.36 -7.05 11.04
CA VAL A 392 5.24 -5.61 10.77
C VAL A 392 5.27 -4.85 12.09
N SER A 393 5.96 -3.72 12.14
CA SER A 393 5.80 -2.79 13.25
C SER A 393 4.50 -2.01 13.09
N ASP A 394 3.86 -1.67 14.20
CA ASP A 394 2.83 -0.64 14.20
C ASP A 394 3.44 0.74 13.92
N CYS A 395 2.61 1.73 13.54
CA CYS A 395 3.04 3.06 13.11
C CYS A 395 3.96 3.74 14.14
N GLY A 396 5.24 3.95 13.77
CA GLY A 396 6.23 4.55 14.66
C GLY A 396 6.67 3.71 15.86
N ALA A 397 6.27 2.42 15.97
CA ALA A 397 6.60 1.58 17.11
C ALA A 397 8.12 1.40 17.28
N ILE A 398 8.87 1.25 16.20
CA ILE A 398 10.33 1.21 16.24
C ILE A 398 10.91 2.54 16.70
N GLY A 399 10.33 3.68 16.23
CA GLY A 399 10.70 5.00 16.70
C GLY A 399 10.52 5.20 18.21
N ASN A 400 9.53 4.56 18.79
CA ASN A 400 9.27 4.63 20.24
C ASN A 400 10.40 4.04 21.08
N LEU A 401 11.21 3.13 20.55
CA LEU A 401 12.38 2.59 21.26
C LEU A 401 13.39 3.68 21.66
N THR A 402 13.45 4.78 20.90
CA THR A 402 14.31 5.92 21.22
C THR A 402 13.54 7.06 21.87
N SER A 403 12.37 7.43 21.33
CA SER A 403 11.68 8.67 21.69
C SER A 403 10.87 8.59 22.99
N ARG A 404 10.25 7.42 23.25
CA ARG A 404 9.39 7.24 24.43
C ARG A 404 9.98 6.32 25.49
N LYS A 405 10.69 5.28 25.06
CA LYS A 405 11.12 4.21 25.93
C LYS A 405 12.62 4.21 26.23
N HIS A 406 13.39 5.05 25.56
CA HIS A 406 14.83 5.28 25.78
C HIS A 406 15.71 4.00 25.77
N TYR A 407 15.30 2.97 25.03
CA TYR A 407 16.07 1.73 24.90
C TYR A 407 17.28 1.84 23.99
N THR A 408 17.30 2.85 23.10
CA THR A 408 18.45 3.16 22.26
C THR A 408 18.80 4.64 22.38
N ALA A 409 20.09 4.95 22.48
CA ALA A 409 20.57 6.30 22.74
C ALA A 409 20.54 7.22 21.50
N LYS A 410 20.51 6.67 20.28
CA LYS A 410 20.62 7.43 19.02
C LYS A 410 19.66 6.94 17.95
N LYS A 411 19.26 7.88 17.10
CA LYS A 411 18.39 7.61 15.94
C LYS A 411 19.00 6.60 14.94
N GLN A 412 20.33 6.50 14.93
CA GLN A 412 21.11 5.59 14.07
C GLN A 412 21.08 4.13 14.54
N ASP A 413 20.77 3.88 15.82
CA ASP A 413 20.70 2.52 16.37
C ASP A 413 19.34 1.84 16.13
N ARG A 414 18.48 2.42 15.27
CA ARG A 414 17.16 1.91 14.92
C ARG A 414 17.16 0.82 13.84
N SER A 415 18.31 0.60 13.21
CA SER A 415 18.50 -0.44 12.21
C SER A 415 18.81 -1.77 12.90
N CYS A 416 17.78 -2.48 13.33
CA CYS A 416 17.84 -3.89 13.71
C CYS A 416 16.89 -4.67 12.83
#